data_e1d1279e37d962d94456e6472274eab9
#
_entry.id   e1d1279e37d962d94456e6472274eab9
#
_cell.length_a   1.000
_cell.length_b   1.000
_cell.length_c   1.000
_cell.angle_alpha   90.00
_cell.angle_beta   90.00
_cell.angle_gamma   90.00
#
_symmetry.space_group_name_H-M   'P 1'
#
loop_
_entity.id
_entity.type
_entity.pdbx_description
1 polymer ?
#
loop_
_entity_poly.entity_id
_entity_poly.type
_entity_poly.pdbx_seq_one_letter_code
_entity_poly.pdbx_strand_id
1 'polypeptide(L)'
;TRRSSDLGYAPCLNLYDTQKAIGLLKRLFEDTLGGALHLRRVSAPLFVEASTGLNDDLNGVERAVSFDIPDAGRDAQVVHSLAKWKRMALYRYQFSVGEGLYTDMNAIRRDEELDNLHSVYVDQWDWEKIIAPRDRNADYLRQTVRTIVSAMAETQHTLRSVFPQLTALPPLGTEVSF
;
A
#
# COMPACT_ATOMS: atom_id res chain seq x y z
N THR A 1 -10.18 2.84 22.93
CA THR A 1 -10.71 2.41 21.61
C THR A 1 -12.23 2.43 21.67
N ARG A 2 -12.88 3.30 20.87
CA ARG A 2 -14.34 3.29 20.73
C ARG A 2 -14.75 1.94 20.12
N ARG A 3 -15.74 1.28 20.70
CA ARG A 3 -16.28 0.04 20.12
C ARG A 3 -17.03 0.38 18.83
N SER A 4 -17.01 -0.52 17.85
CA SER A 4 -17.74 -0.35 16.58
C SER A 4 -19.23 -0.08 16.79
N SER A 5 -19.83 -0.62 17.86
CA SER A 5 -21.22 -0.34 18.28
C SER A 5 -21.50 1.13 18.60
N ASP A 6 -20.46 1.90 19.00
CA ASP A 6 -20.61 3.30 19.39
C ASP A 6 -20.73 4.24 18.18
N LEU A 7 -20.43 3.70 16.96
CA LEU A 7 -20.45 4.43 15.70
C LEU A 7 -21.65 4.07 14.83
N GLY A 8 -22.57 3.21 15.28
CA GLY A 8 -23.67 2.70 14.48
C GLY A 8 -23.24 1.81 13.31
N TYR A 9 -21.96 1.37 13.30
CA TYR A 9 -21.43 0.52 12.24
C TYR A 9 -21.87 -0.93 12.41
N ALA A 10 -22.47 -1.50 11.35
CA ALA A 10 -22.80 -2.92 11.25
C ALA A 10 -21.93 -3.55 10.14
N PRO A 11 -21.08 -4.53 10.44
CA PRO A 11 -20.25 -5.19 9.43
C PRO A 11 -21.13 -6.02 8.48
N CYS A 12 -20.84 -5.95 7.17
CA CYS A 12 -21.51 -6.76 6.15
C CYS A 12 -21.11 -8.25 6.22
N LEU A 13 -19.93 -8.54 6.77
CA LEU A 13 -19.37 -9.89 6.90
C LEU A 13 -19.11 -10.20 8.38
N ASN A 14 -19.19 -11.48 8.75
CA ASN A 14 -18.68 -11.92 10.05
C ASN A 14 -17.15 -11.82 10.10
N LEU A 15 -16.56 -11.96 11.29
CA LEU A 15 -15.11 -11.79 11.50
C LEU A 15 -14.26 -12.71 10.62
N TYR A 16 -14.64 -13.98 10.49
CA TYR A 16 -13.87 -14.94 9.71
C TYR A 16 -13.98 -14.69 8.19
N ASP A 17 -15.18 -14.41 7.70
CA ASP A 17 -15.37 -14.07 6.28
C ASP A 17 -14.71 -12.72 5.93
N THR A 18 -14.62 -11.78 6.87
CA THR A 18 -13.82 -10.56 6.72
C THR A 18 -12.35 -10.89 6.48
N GLN A 19 -11.75 -11.81 7.24
CA GLN A 19 -10.36 -12.22 7.03
C GLN A 19 -10.14 -12.91 5.68
N LYS A 20 -11.08 -13.76 5.26
CA LYS A 20 -11.04 -14.37 3.92
C LYS A 20 -11.14 -13.31 2.81
N ALA A 21 -12.06 -12.35 2.98
CA ALA A 21 -12.26 -11.27 2.01
C ALA A 21 -11.02 -10.39 1.90
N ILE A 22 -10.36 -10.03 3.00
CA ILE A 22 -9.09 -9.29 3.00
C ILE A 22 -8.00 -10.07 2.24
N GLY A 23 -7.84 -11.36 2.55
CA GLY A 23 -6.84 -12.20 1.88
C GLY A 23 -7.11 -12.34 0.37
N LEU A 24 -8.38 -12.46 -0.03
CA LEU A 24 -8.76 -12.51 -1.45
C LEU A 24 -8.53 -11.16 -2.13
N LEU A 25 -8.99 -10.07 -1.51
CA LEU A 25 -8.83 -8.70 -2.01
C LEU A 25 -7.37 -8.38 -2.30
N LYS A 26 -6.48 -8.69 -1.36
CA LYS A 26 -5.02 -8.44 -1.53
C LYS A 26 -4.49 -9.17 -2.76
N ARG A 27 -4.76 -10.46 -2.91
CA ARG A 27 -4.30 -11.24 -4.07
C ARG A 27 -4.87 -10.73 -5.39
N LEU A 28 -6.18 -10.49 -5.45
CA LEU A 28 -6.82 -9.99 -6.66
C LEU A 28 -6.24 -8.64 -7.09
N PHE A 29 -6.07 -7.72 -6.15
CA PHE A 29 -5.55 -6.40 -6.45
C PHE A 29 -4.08 -6.45 -6.86
N GLU A 30 -3.26 -7.27 -6.19
CA GLU A 30 -1.86 -7.51 -6.54
C GLU A 30 -1.73 -8.03 -7.98
N ASP A 31 -2.50 -9.05 -8.34
CA ASP A 31 -2.45 -9.66 -9.66
C ASP A 31 -2.94 -8.68 -10.74
N THR A 32 -4.09 -8.04 -10.51
CA THR A 32 -4.71 -7.12 -11.48
C THR A 32 -3.85 -5.88 -11.70
N LEU A 33 -3.47 -5.17 -10.65
CA LEU A 33 -2.67 -3.95 -10.78
C LEU A 33 -1.23 -4.26 -11.15
N GLY A 34 -0.65 -5.33 -10.60
CA GLY A 34 0.69 -5.80 -10.95
C GLY A 34 0.82 -6.12 -12.44
N GLY A 35 -0.16 -6.83 -13.00
CA GLY A 35 -0.22 -7.12 -14.44
C GLY A 35 -0.40 -5.84 -15.28
N ALA A 36 -1.36 -4.99 -14.92
CA ALA A 36 -1.69 -3.78 -15.67
C ALA A 36 -0.56 -2.73 -15.71
N LEU A 37 0.23 -2.63 -14.64
CA LEU A 37 1.33 -1.67 -14.53
C LEU A 37 2.72 -2.29 -14.74
N HIS A 38 2.82 -3.59 -15.03
CA HIS A 38 4.08 -4.34 -15.16
C HIS A 38 4.94 -4.27 -13.88
N LEU A 39 4.31 -4.57 -12.75
CA LEU A 39 4.96 -4.59 -11.44
C LEU A 39 5.31 -6.02 -11.03
N ARG A 40 6.47 -6.17 -10.39
CA ARG A 40 6.92 -7.46 -9.82
C ARG A 40 7.00 -7.34 -8.31
N ARG A 41 6.54 -8.37 -7.61
CA ARG A 41 6.59 -8.40 -6.15
C ARG A 41 8.03 -8.53 -5.65
N VAL A 42 8.37 -7.72 -4.64
CA VAL A 42 9.60 -7.87 -3.87
C VAL A 42 9.28 -7.85 -2.37
N SER A 43 10.09 -8.53 -1.58
CA SER A 43 9.97 -8.47 -0.12
C SER A 43 10.62 -7.20 0.40
N ALA A 44 9.91 -6.48 1.25
CA ALA A 44 10.38 -5.25 1.88
C ALA A 44 10.90 -5.49 3.30
N PRO A 45 11.85 -4.68 3.78
CA PRO A 45 12.26 -4.71 5.17
C PRO A 45 11.17 -4.13 6.08
N LEU A 46 10.99 -4.69 7.28
CA LEU A 46 10.16 -4.11 8.33
C LEU A 46 10.85 -2.92 9.01
N PHE A 47 12.15 -2.96 9.08
CA PHE A 47 12.99 -1.91 9.66
C PHE A 47 14.25 -1.72 8.84
N VAL A 48 14.85 -0.57 8.97
CA VAL A 48 16.12 -0.21 8.32
C VAL A 48 17.08 0.38 9.35
N GLU A 49 18.37 0.30 9.09
CA GLU A 49 19.36 0.98 9.91
C GLU A 49 19.15 2.49 9.83
N ALA A 50 19.12 3.17 10.97
CA ALA A 50 18.82 4.60 11.06
C ALA A 50 19.77 5.48 10.21
N SER A 51 21.06 5.12 10.17
CA SER A 51 22.09 5.87 9.46
C SER A 51 21.97 5.82 7.92
N THR A 52 21.18 4.87 7.38
CA THR A 52 21.01 4.73 5.92
C THR A 52 20.14 5.81 5.29
N GLY A 53 19.31 6.49 6.08
CA GLY A 53 18.33 7.45 5.58
C GLY A 53 17.26 6.86 4.68
N LEU A 54 17.10 5.53 4.66
CA LEU A 54 16.11 4.83 3.83
C LEU A 54 14.69 4.89 4.39
N ASN A 55 14.54 5.16 5.70
CA ASN A 55 13.22 5.44 6.26
C ASN A 55 12.74 6.83 5.78
N ASP A 56 11.48 6.93 5.41
CA ASP A 56 10.91 8.23 5.04
C ASP A 56 10.46 8.98 6.28
N ASP A 57 10.80 10.26 6.34
CA ASP A 57 10.46 11.13 7.47
C ASP A 57 9.02 11.69 7.38
N LEU A 58 8.22 11.21 6.41
CA LEU A 58 6.87 11.71 6.09
C LEU A 58 6.87 13.24 5.94
N ASN A 59 6.31 13.96 6.93
CA ASN A 59 6.30 15.43 6.95
C ASN A 59 7.54 16.03 7.65
N GLY A 60 8.47 15.18 8.12
CA GLY A 60 9.70 15.59 8.79
C GLY A 60 9.56 15.86 10.29
N VAL A 61 8.40 15.61 10.87
CA VAL A 61 8.12 15.81 12.30
C VAL A 61 7.80 14.51 13.03
N GLU A 62 7.39 13.47 12.30
CA GLU A 62 7.05 12.17 12.86
C GLU A 62 8.30 11.43 13.30
N ARG A 63 8.23 10.85 14.50
CA ARG A 63 9.33 10.10 15.11
C ARG A 63 9.21 8.63 14.77
N ALA A 64 10.26 8.01 14.25
CA ALA A 64 10.32 6.58 14.05
C ALA A 64 10.33 5.82 15.38
N VAL A 65 9.77 4.61 15.39
CA VAL A 65 10.00 3.65 16.45
C VAL A 65 11.40 3.07 16.25
N SER A 66 12.31 3.40 17.15
CA SER A 66 13.70 2.96 17.08
C SER A 66 14.00 1.92 18.16
N PHE A 67 14.95 1.03 17.87
CA PHE A 67 15.47 0.04 18.79
C PHE A 67 16.94 -0.25 18.45
N ASP A 68 17.70 -0.67 19.45
CA ASP A 68 19.09 -1.09 19.27
C ASP A 68 19.16 -2.55 18.80
N ILE A 69 20.22 -2.86 18.05
CA ILE A 69 20.59 -4.22 17.68
C ILE A 69 21.98 -4.47 18.29
N PRO A 70 22.06 -5.07 19.50
CA PRO A 70 23.32 -5.18 20.24
C PRO A 70 24.44 -5.87 19.46
N ASP A 71 24.15 -6.98 18.77
CA ASP A 71 25.14 -7.70 17.99
C ASP A 71 25.69 -6.93 16.79
N ALA A 72 24.90 -5.98 16.26
CA ALA A 72 25.33 -5.09 15.17
C ALA A 72 25.98 -3.81 15.69
N GLY A 73 25.78 -3.44 16.96
CA GLY A 73 26.20 -2.18 17.53
C GLY A 73 25.54 -0.96 16.85
N ARG A 74 24.31 -1.09 16.40
CA ARG A 74 23.61 -0.09 15.58
C ARG A 74 22.14 0.02 15.94
N ASP A 75 21.58 1.20 15.66
CA ASP A 75 20.14 1.45 15.82
C ASP A 75 19.39 1.17 14.53
N ALA A 76 18.22 0.56 14.68
CA ALA A 76 17.24 0.32 13.63
C ALA A 76 15.97 1.14 13.87
N GLN A 77 15.27 1.42 12.79
CA GLN A 77 14.00 2.12 12.78
C GLN A 77 12.95 1.30 12.04
N VAL A 78 11.79 1.08 12.66
CA VAL A 78 10.62 0.55 11.96
C VAL A 78 10.21 1.57 10.90
N VAL A 79 9.94 1.10 9.70
CA VAL A 79 9.67 1.99 8.57
C VAL A 79 8.33 2.72 8.71
N HIS A 80 8.31 3.99 8.30
CA HIS A 80 7.09 4.77 8.11
C HIS A 80 6.54 4.59 6.68
N SER A 81 7.44 4.57 5.71
CA SER A 81 7.23 4.39 4.28
C SER A 81 8.51 3.86 3.64
N LEU A 82 8.39 3.25 2.49
CA LEU A 82 9.50 2.63 1.76
C LEU A 82 9.78 3.27 0.40
N ALA A 83 9.35 4.49 0.14
CA ALA A 83 9.56 5.13 -1.16
C ALA A 83 11.05 5.21 -1.54
N LYS A 84 11.91 5.65 -0.62
CA LYS A 84 13.36 5.70 -0.84
C LYS A 84 13.95 4.31 -1.06
N TRP A 85 13.55 3.35 -0.23
CA TRP A 85 14.03 1.96 -0.34
C TRP A 85 13.61 1.33 -1.68
N LYS A 86 12.36 1.52 -2.11
CA LYS A 86 11.88 0.99 -3.39
C LYS A 86 12.66 1.53 -4.58
N ARG A 87 12.98 2.83 -4.59
CA ARG A 87 13.82 3.44 -5.63
C ARG A 87 15.22 2.83 -5.66
N MET A 88 15.82 2.60 -4.50
CA MET A 88 17.10 1.87 -4.41
C MET A 88 16.94 0.42 -4.89
N ALA A 89 15.87 -0.26 -4.55
CA ALA A 89 15.59 -1.64 -4.97
C ALA A 89 15.40 -1.75 -6.49
N LEU A 90 14.68 -0.83 -7.12
CA LEU A 90 14.57 -0.76 -8.59
C LEU A 90 15.95 -0.74 -9.27
N TYR A 91 16.86 0.07 -8.75
CA TYR A 91 18.23 0.14 -9.24
C TYR A 91 19.00 -1.16 -8.99
N ARG A 92 18.99 -1.67 -7.76
CA ARG A 92 19.72 -2.89 -7.37
C ARG A 92 19.26 -4.14 -8.11
N TYR A 93 17.96 -4.25 -8.38
CA TYR A 93 17.36 -5.37 -9.09
C TYR A 93 17.34 -5.18 -10.61
N GLN A 94 17.93 -4.08 -11.10
CA GLN A 94 18.10 -3.78 -12.53
C GLN A 94 16.78 -3.76 -13.30
N PHE A 95 15.75 -3.14 -12.73
CA PHE A 95 14.49 -2.93 -13.43
C PHE A 95 14.67 -1.96 -14.59
N SER A 96 13.94 -2.21 -15.68
CA SER A 96 13.97 -1.40 -16.90
C SER A 96 12.88 -0.32 -16.90
N VAL A 97 13.02 0.65 -17.82
CA VAL A 97 11.96 1.64 -18.08
C VAL A 97 10.68 0.91 -18.49
N GLY A 98 9.56 1.28 -17.87
CA GLY A 98 8.26 0.65 -18.07
C GLY A 98 7.97 -0.49 -17.10
N GLU A 99 8.95 -0.96 -16.33
CA GLU A 99 8.77 -1.94 -15.25
C GLU A 99 8.77 -1.27 -13.89
N GLY A 100 8.21 -1.96 -12.90
CA GLY A 100 8.19 -1.52 -11.52
C GLY A 100 8.17 -2.68 -10.54
N LEU A 101 8.21 -2.33 -9.28
CA LEU A 101 8.06 -3.28 -8.18
C LEU A 101 6.91 -2.86 -7.26
N TYR A 102 6.34 -3.83 -6.59
CA TYR A 102 5.45 -3.60 -5.46
C TYR A 102 5.87 -4.44 -4.26
N THR A 103 5.41 -4.04 -3.11
CA THR A 103 5.70 -4.71 -1.85
C THR A 103 4.51 -4.65 -0.91
N ASP A 104 4.29 -5.74 -0.18
CA ASP A 104 3.49 -5.72 1.02
C ASP A 104 4.38 -5.25 2.16
N MET A 105 3.96 -4.23 2.88
CA MET A 105 4.72 -3.72 3.99
C MET A 105 3.83 -3.42 5.19
N ASN A 106 4.42 -3.54 6.36
CA ASN A 106 3.82 -3.05 7.59
C ASN A 106 4.63 -1.83 8.06
N ALA A 107 3.93 -0.82 8.53
CA ALA A 107 4.53 0.39 9.07
C ALA A 107 3.96 0.71 10.45
N ILE A 108 4.74 1.42 11.27
CA ILE A 108 4.28 1.96 12.55
C ILE A 108 4.43 3.47 12.48
N ARG A 109 3.31 4.17 12.58
CA ARG A 109 3.21 5.63 12.62
C ARG A 109 2.85 6.05 14.04
N ARG A 110 3.85 6.09 14.91
CA ARG A 110 3.65 6.30 16.35
C ARG A 110 3.00 7.62 16.74
N ASP A 111 3.20 8.65 15.92
CA ASP A 111 2.70 10.01 16.13
C ASP A 111 1.45 10.32 15.31
N GLU A 112 0.78 9.29 14.74
CA GLU A 112 -0.44 9.44 13.96
C GLU A 112 -1.60 9.94 14.82
N GLU A 113 -2.34 10.92 14.33
CA GLU A 113 -3.61 11.33 14.94
C GLU A 113 -4.69 10.33 14.55
N LEU A 114 -5.22 9.62 15.56
CA LEU A 114 -6.12 8.49 15.34
C LEU A 114 -7.55 8.94 15.11
N ASP A 115 -8.14 8.46 14.00
CA ASP A 115 -9.55 8.65 13.68
C ASP A 115 -10.15 7.36 13.06
N ASN A 116 -11.22 7.49 12.26
CA ASN A 116 -11.85 6.35 11.60
C ASN A 116 -11.02 5.76 10.45
N LEU A 117 -10.04 6.50 9.93
CA LEU A 117 -9.25 6.15 8.76
C LEU A 117 -7.77 5.99 9.08
N HIS A 118 -7.29 6.60 10.17
CA HIS A 118 -5.88 6.62 10.54
C HIS A 118 -5.59 5.72 11.73
N SER A 119 -4.53 4.94 11.63
CA SER A 119 -4.09 3.99 12.65
C SER A 119 -2.58 4.07 12.86
N VAL A 120 -2.13 3.76 14.09
CA VAL A 120 -0.71 3.60 14.40
C VAL A 120 -0.07 2.49 13.57
N TYR A 121 -0.78 1.38 13.37
CA TYR A 121 -0.33 0.28 12.53
C TYR A 121 -0.94 0.41 11.14
N VAL A 122 -0.10 0.31 10.11
CA VAL A 122 -0.51 0.38 8.71
C VAL A 122 -0.03 -0.87 7.97
N ASP A 123 -0.97 -1.57 7.34
CA ASP A 123 -0.73 -2.64 6.39
C ASP A 123 -0.91 -2.04 4.98
N GLN A 124 0.19 -1.85 4.28
CA GLN A 124 0.22 -1.16 2.98
C GLN A 124 0.60 -2.10 1.86
N TRP A 125 -0.05 -1.92 0.72
CA TRP A 125 0.42 -2.36 -0.57
C TRP A 125 0.92 -1.12 -1.32
N ASP A 126 2.20 -1.10 -1.67
CA ASP A 126 2.86 0.11 -2.20
C ASP A 126 3.78 -0.24 -3.38
N TRP A 127 3.91 0.65 -4.35
CA TRP A 127 4.64 0.38 -5.58
C TRP A 127 5.44 1.58 -6.09
N GLU A 128 6.45 1.29 -6.91
CA GLU A 128 7.26 2.26 -7.66
C GLU A 128 7.52 1.71 -9.07
N LYS A 129 7.47 2.58 -10.08
CA LYS A 129 7.68 2.23 -11.48
C LYS A 129 8.66 3.18 -12.14
N ILE A 130 9.56 2.65 -12.98
CA ILE A 130 10.49 3.44 -13.77
C ILE A 130 9.77 3.96 -15.02
N ILE A 131 9.76 5.27 -15.21
CA ILE A 131 9.23 5.92 -16.41
C ILE A 131 10.35 6.66 -17.14
N ALA A 132 10.23 6.77 -18.47
CA ALA A 132 11.15 7.61 -19.23
C ALA A 132 10.89 9.10 -18.95
N PRO A 133 11.90 9.99 -19.07
CA PRO A 133 11.70 11.43 -18.85
C PRO A 133 10.56 12.03 -19.73
N ARG A 134 10.39 11.55 -20.96
CA ARG A 134 9.32 11.97 -21.87
C ARG A 134 7.91 11.61 -21.36
N ASP A 135 7.80 10.58 -20.51
CA ASP A 135 6.52 10.10 -19.97
C ASP A 135 6.12 10.84 -18.70
N ARG A 136 6.98 11.76 -18.21
CA ARG A 136 6.68 12.62 -17.05
C ARG A 136 5.76 13.78 -17.48
N ASN A 137 4.53 13.45 -17.82
CA ASN A 137 3.53 14.39 -18.30
C ASN A 137 2.13 14.05 -17.75
N ALA A 138 1.18 14.98 -17.94
CA ALA A 138 -0.17 14.84 -17.44
C ALA A 138 -0.95 13.69 -18.08
N ASP A 139 -0.69 13.37 -19.33
CA ASP A 139 -1.43 12.31 -20.04
C ASP A 139 -1.04 10.93 -19.54
N TYR A 140 0.26 10.70 -19.31
CA TYR A 140 0.73 9.48 -18.67
C TYR A 140 0.17 9.32 -17.25
N LEU A 141 0.14 10.40 -16.47
CA LEU A 141 -0.46 10.41 -15.14
C LEU A 141 -1.96 10.04 -15.20
N ARG A 142 -2.72 10.68 -16.09
CA ARG A 142 -4.16 10.38 -16.28
C ARG A 142 -4.39 8.93 -16.66
N GLN A 143 -3.57 8.40 -17.58
CA GLN A 143 -3.66 7.00 -17.96
C GLN A 143 -3.35 6.06 -16.79
N THR A 144 -2.31 6.34 -16.01
CA THR A 144 -1.95 5.56 -14.83
C THR A 144 -3.08 5.56 -13.80
N VAL A 145 -3.69 6.72 -13.52
CA VAL A 145 -4.83 6.82 -12.59
C VAL A 145 -6.02 6.01 -13.10
N ARG A 146 -6.37 6.09 -14.38
CA ARG A 146 -7.44 5.26 -14.97
C ARG A 146 -7.16 3.77 -14.83
N THR A 147 -5.92 3.35 -15.05
CA THR A 147 -5.50 1.95 -14.88
C THR A 147 -5.70 1.50 -13.43
N ILE A 148 -5.31 2.31 -12.46
CA ILE A 148 -5.51 2.01 -11.03
C ILE A 148 -6.99 1.89 -10.70
N VAL A 149 -7.81 2.85 -11.13
CA VAL A 149 -9.26 2.84 -10.87
C VAL A 149 -9.94 1.63 -11.52
N SER A 150 -9.52 1.26 -12.74
CA SER A 150 -10.03 0.05 -13.41
C SER A 150 -9.66 -1.22 -12.63
N ALA A 151 -8.42 -1.33 -12.14
CA ALA A 151 -8.00 -2.47 -11.32
C ALA A 151 -8.78 -2.55 -10.00
N MET A 152 -9.06 -1.42 -9.36
CA MET A 152 -9.90 -1.36 -8.16
C MET A 152 -11.34 -1.82 -8.44
N ALA A 153 -11.94 -1.36 -9.53
CA ALA A 153 -13.30 -1.74 -9.92
C ALA A 153 -13.41 -3.23 -10.26
N GLU A 154 -12.44 -3.79 -10.98
CA GLU A 154 -12.35 -5.22 -11.28
C GLU A 154 -12.20 -6.06 -10.01
N THR A 155 -11.31 -5.65 -9.12
CA THR A 155 -11.12 -6.28 -7.81
C THR A 155 -12.41 -6.27 -6.99
N GLN A 156 -13.10 -5.14 -6.92
CA GLN A 156 -14.39 -5.04 -6.24
C GLN A 156 -15.44 -5.95 -6.88
N HIS A 157 -15.54 -5.98 -8.20
CA HIS A 157 -16.49 -6.83 -8.92
C HIS A 157 -16.29 -8.30 -8.58
N THR A 158 -15.04 -8.78 -8.65
CA THR A 158 -14.70 -10.17 -8.35
C THR A 158 -14.96 -10.49 -6.88
N LEU A 159 -14.57 -9.59 -5.96
CA LEU A 159 -14.80 -9.77 -4.53
C LEU A 159 -16.30 -9.91 -4.21
N ARG A 160 -17.16 -9.10 -4.83
CA ARG A 160 -18.62 -9.14 -4.67
C ARG A 160 -19.24 -10.41 -5.21
N SER A 161 -18.68 -11.02 -6.25
CA SER A 161 -19.15 -12.31 -6.76
C SER A 161 -18.92 -13.45 -5.75
N VAL A 162 -17.83 -13.36 -4.96
CA VAL A 162 -17.50 -14.34 -3.92
C VAL A 162 -18.22 -14.04 -2.59
N PHE A 163 -18.42 -12.76 -2.28
CA PHE A 163 -19.10 -12.28 -1.07
C PHE A 163 -20.29 -11.39 -1.43
N PRO A 164 -21.45 -11.98 -1.78
CA PRO A 164 -22.62 -11.22 -2.21
C PRO A 164 -23.13 -10.19 -1.19
N GLN A 165 -22.84 -10.39 0.10
CA GLN A 165 -23.19 -9.44 1.17
C GLN A 165 -22.57 -8.05 0.96
N LEU A 166 -21.43 -7.96 0.25
CA LEU A 166 -20.76 -6.71 -0.09
C LEU A 166 -21.47 -5.92 -1.21
N THR A 167 -22.50 -6.50 -1.84
CA THR A 167 -23.30 -5.78 -2.85
C THR A 167 -24.15 -4.65 -2.26
N ALA A 168 -24.33 -4.61 -0.95
CA ALA A 168 -24.95 -3.48 -0.25
C ALA A 168 -24.14 -2.17 -0.38
N LEU A 169 -22.82 -2.26 -0.63
CA LEU A 169 -21.97 -1.11 -0.91
C LEU A 169 -22.13 -0.68 -2.39
N PRO A 170 -22.06 0.62 -2.71
CA PRO A 170 -22.12 1.07 -4.10
C PRO A 170 -20.94 0.53 -4.92
N PRO A 171 -21.13 0.29 -6.24
CA PRO A 171 -20.02 -0.04 -7.12
C PRO A 171 -19.08 1.15 -7.27
N LEU A 172 -17.79 0.87 -7.42
CA LEU A 172 -16.83 1.88 -7.81
C LEU A 172 -17.08 2.32 -9.26
N GLY A 173 -17.21 3.64 -9.47
CA GLY A 173 -17.22 4.20 -10.81
C GLY A 173 -15.85 4.08 -11.47
N THR A 174 -15.83 3.87 -12.77
CA THR A 174 -14.59 3.85 -13.56
C THR A 174 -14.29 5.18 -14.25
N GLU A 175 -15.21 6.12 -14.19
CA GLU A 175 -15.01 7.47 -14.71
C GLU A 175 -14.15 8.28 -13.75
N VAL A 176 -13.09 8.85 -14.28
CA VAL A 176 -12.15 9.72 -13.53
C VAL A 176 -12.16 11.10 -14.19
N SER A 177 -12.59 12.13 -13.46
CA SER A 177 -12.45 13.52 -13.84
C SER A 177 -11.12 14.09 -13.33
N PHE A 178 -10.49 14.97 -14.12
CA PHE A 178 -9.20 15.60 -13.79
C PHE A 178 -9.32 17.12 -13.85
#